data_3ffff1a3cd96f9c13e47641d3b82db46
#
_entry.id   3ffff1a3cd96f9c13e47641d3b82db46
#
_cell.length_a   1.000
_cell.length_b   1.000
_cell.length_c   1.000
_cell.angle_alpha   90.00
_cell.angle_beta   90.00
_cell.angle_gamma   90.00
#
_symmetry.space_group_name_H-M   'P 1'
#
loop_
_entity.id
_entity.type
_entity.pdbx_description
1 polymer ?
#
loop_
_entity_poly.entity_id
_entity_poly.type
_entity_poly.pdbx_seq_one_letter_code
_entity_poly.pdbx_strand_id
1 'polypeptide(L)'
;MAFTLYNSSMSKLILIQGSLNPNSKTSIILDEVANILKEKNISYETIDLRKLKLEFCDGRDLKEYNQDLQNAYKLIESASGYIIGMPVYCYSVSGVLKNFLDITCSAMENKYAGIVCNAGGVMSYLASADLMKILSYEVHVLSVQPTVYAWGDDFKNGKIVNEKVSHKAVHMVEKLMGIIK
;
A
#
# COMPACT_ATOMS: atom_id res chain seq x y z
N MET A 1 -24.08 35.34 2.31
CA MET A 1 -22.95 34.41 2.08
C MET A 1 -23.22 33.11 2.85
N ALA A 2 -23.64 32.08 2.16
CA ALA A 2 -23.92 30.79 2.77
C ALA A 2 -22.58 30.03 2.89
N PHE A 3 -22.08 29.84 4.10
CA PHE A 3 -21.02 28.89 4.37
C PHE A 3 -21.57 27.48 4.14
N THR A 4 -21.26 26.90 3.00
CA THR A 4 -21.45 25.47 2.76
C THR A 4 -20.54 24.75 3.74
N LEU A 5 -21.13 24.14 4.76
CA LEU A 5 -20.43 23.18 5.62
C LEU A 5 -20.02 22.01 4.72
N TYR A 6 -18.77 21.99 4.33
CA TYR A 6 -18.14 20.82 3.76
C TYR A 6 -18.16 19.73 4.83
N ASN A 7 -19.03 18.76 4.64
CA ASN A 7 -19.02 17.53 5.40
C ASN A 7 -17.67 16.84 5.11
N SER A 8 -16.69 17.01 5.98
CA SER A 8 -15.41 16.29 5.89
C SER A 8 -15.70 14.83 6.16
N SER A 9 -16.01 14.06 5.11
CA SER A 9 -15.79 12.62 5.19
C SER A 9 -14.31 12.45 5.51
N MET A 10 -13.99 11.93 6.72
CA MET A 10 -12.59 11.74 7.11
C MET A 10 -11.90 10.90 6.05
N SER A 11 -10.81 11.43 5.48
CA SER A 11 -10.03 10.73 4.47
C SER A 11 -9.59 9.37 5.02
N LYS A 12 -9.98 8.30 4.36
CA LYS A 12 -9.69 6.92 4.78
C LYS A 12 -8.58 6.34 3.91
N LEU A 13 -7.52 5.86 4.54
CA LEU A 13 -6.45 5.16 3.87
C LEU A 13 -6.67 3.64 3.91
N ILE A 14 -6.23 2.97 2.84
CA ILE A 14 -6.10 1.51 2.84
C ILE A 14 -4.63 1.14 2.78
N LEU A 15 -4.19 0.36 3.78
CA LEU A 15 -2.88 -0.28 3.78
C LEU A 15 -3.01 -1.65 3.11
N ILE A 16 -2.19 -1.92 2.10
CA ILE A 16 -2.18 -3.21 1.40
C ILE A 16 -0.87 -3.93 1.72
N GLN A 17 -0.96 -5.07 2.43
CA GLN A 17 0.18 -5.91 2.76
C GLN A 17 0.34 -6.99 1.67
N GLY A 18 1.35 -6.83 0.79
CA GLY A 18 1.57 -7.62 -0.43
C GLY A 18 2.51 -8.83 -0.27
N SER A 19 2.83 -9.28 0.95
CA SER A 19 3.70 -10.43 1.20
C SER A 19 2.93 -11.60 1.81
N LEU A 20 3.15 -12.82 1.32
CA LEU A 20 2.61 -14.02 1.95
C LEU A 20 3.52 -14.61 3.04
N ASN A 21 4.71 -14.04 3.24
CA ASN A 21 5.63 -14.52 4.28
C ASN A 21 5.03 -14.27 5.67
N PRO A 22 4.84 -15.30 6.52
CA PRO A 22 4.33 -15.11 7.89
C PRO A 22 5.22 -14.21 8.73
N ASN A 23 6.54 -14.17 8.46
CA ASN A 23 7.53 -13.31 9.10
C ASN A 23 7.89 -12.11 8.20
N SER A 24 6.90 -11.48 7.58
CA SER A 24 7.09 -10.43 6.59
C SER A 24 7.72 -9.17 7.19
N LYS A 25 8.90 -8.78 6.72
CA LYS A 25 9.48 -7.48 7.04
C LYS A 25 8.69 -6.32 6.41
N THR A 26 7.97 -6.57 5.31
CA THR A 26 7.05 -5.58 4.73
C THR A 26 5.92 -5.26 5.70
N SER A 27 5.38 -6.26 6.43
CA SER A 27 4.36 -5.98 7.45
C SER A 27 4.90 -5.15 8.60
N ILE A 28 6.17 -5.34 9.02
CA ILE A 28 6.78 -4.52 10.07
C ILE A 28 6.83 -3.04 9.66
N ILE A 29 7.13 -2.74 8.38
CA ILE A 29 7.11 -1.34 7.89
C ILE A 29 5.67 -0.80 7.87
N LEU A 30 4.70 -1.61 7.45
CA LEU A 30 3.30 -1.20 7.46
C LEU A 30 2.75 -1.01 8.88
N ASP A 31 3.21 -1.80 9.86
CA ASP A 31 2.86 -1.62 11.27
C ASP A 31 3.41 -0.30 11.82
N GLU A 32 4.63 0.09 11.43
CA GLU A 32 5.18 1.41 11.74
C GLU A 32 4.34 2.53 11.13
N VAL A 33 3.96 2.40 9.85
CA VAL A 33 3.04 3.34 9.18
C VAL A 33 1.69 3.39 9.91
N ALA A 34 1.14 2.26 10.31
CA ALA A 34 -0.13 2.19 11.04
C ALA A 34 -0.05 2.93 12.40
N ASN A 35 1.09 2.84 13.10
CA ASN A 35 1.32 3.60 14.33
C ASN A 35 1.36 5.11 14.06
N ILE A 36 2.07 5.55 13.01
CA ILE A 36 2.09 6.96 12.58
C ILE A 36 0.68 7.47 12.28
N LEU A 37 -0.14 6.67 11.58
CA LEU A 37 -1.53 7.04 11.28
C LEU A 37 -2.38 7.17 12.54
N LYS A 38 -2.23 6.24 13.50
CA LYS A 38 -2.91 6.31 14.81
C LYS A 38 -2.54 7.57 15.58
N GLU A 39 -1.25 7.88 15.69
CA GLU A 39 -0.76 9.08 16.38
C GLU A 39 -1.29 10.37 15.76
N LYS A 40 -1.47 10.38 14.44
CA LYS A 40 -2.03 11.51 13.69
C LYS A 40 -3.58 11.50 13.61
N ASN A 41 -4.25 10.54 14.24
CA ASN A 41 -5.71 10.35 14.19
C ASN A 41 -6.26 10.22 12.75
N ILE A 42 -5.52 9.55 11.86
CA ILE A 42 -5.90 9.29 10.48
C ILE A 42 -6.60 7.93 10.41
N SER A 43 -7.81 7.90 9.84
CA SER A 43 -8.57 6.65 9.66
C SER A 43 -7.91 5.75 8.59
N TYR A 44 -7.76 4.46 8.90
CA TYR A 44 -7.27 3.48 7.95
C TYR A 44 -7.86 2.10 8.18
N GLU A 45 -7.84 1.28 7.14
CA GLU A 45 -8.05 -0.17 7.23
C GLU A 45 -6.91 -0.92 6.53
N THR A 46 -6.77 -2.21 6.81
CA THR A 46 -5.67 -3.02 6.24
C THR A 46 -6.23 -4.21 5.48
N ILE A 47 -5.80 -4.35 4.22
CA ILE A 47 -5.94 -5.55 3.41
C ILE A 47 -4.64 -6.35 3.53
N ASP A 48 -4.70 -7.48 4.22
CA ASP A 48 -3.57 -8.40 4.36
C ASP A 48 -3.78 -9.61 3.46
N LEU A 49 -2.98 -9.71 2.39
CA LEU A 49 -3.12 -10.76 1.39
C LEU A 49 -2.94 -12.18 1.95
N ARG A 50 -2.29 -12.32 3.13
CA ARG A 50 -2.19 -13.62 3.84
C ARG A 50 -3.52 -14.13 4.36
N LYS A 51 -4.50 -13.22 4.54
CA LYS A 51 -5.81 -13.52 5.14
C LYS A 51 -6.91 -13.72 4.11
N LEU A 52 -6.61 -13.51 2.84
CA LEU A 52 -7.56 -13.65 1.75
C LEU A 52 -7.41 -15.01 1.06
N LYS A 53 -8.52 -15.58 0.64
CA LYS A 53 -8.53 -16.68 -0.32
C LYS A 53 -8.23 -16.10 -1.71
N LEU A 54 -6.97 -16.05 -2.09
CA LEU A 54 -6.56 -15.52 -3.37
C LEU A 54 -6.86 -16.52 -4.50
N GLU A 55 -7.36 -16.01 -5.61
CA GLU A 55 -7.50 -16.70 -6.89
C GLU A 55 -6.61 -16.04 -7.93
N PHE A 56 -6.22 -16.78 -8.97
CA PHE A 56 -5.46 -16.21 -10.07
C PHE A 56 -6.36 -15.40 -10.99
N CYS A 57 -5.82 -14.27 -11.47
CA CYS A 57 -6.44 -13.47 -12.50
C CYS A 57 -6.45 -14.26 -13.82
N ASP A 58 -7.62 -14.44 -14.38
CA ASP A 58 -7.87 -15.12 -15.66
C ASP A 58 -8.72 -14.28 -16.61
N GLY A 59 -8.97 -13.00 -16.25
CA GLY A 59 -9.70 -12.05 -17.05
C GLY A 59 -11.24 -12.13 -16.95
N ARG A 60 -11.77 -12.96 -16.04
CA ARG A 60 -13.22 -12.98 -15.77
C ARG A 60 -13.68 -11.74 -15.01
N ASP A 61 -14.98 -11.48 -14.98
CA ASP A 61 -15.56 -10.36 -14.25
C ASP A 61 -15.33 -10.48 -12.73
N LEU A 62 -15.18 -9.35 -12.04
CA LEU A 62 -15.00 -9.31 -10.57
C LEU A 62 -16.06 -10.11 -9.79
N LYS A 63 -17.32 -10.08 -10.26
CA LYS A 63 -18.44 -10.80 -9.62
C LYS A 63 -18.29 -12.33 -9.63
N GLU A 64 -17.42 -12.87 -10.48
CA GLU A 64 -17.14 -14.31 -10.61
C GLU A 64 -16.00 -14.78 -9.71
N TYR A 65 -15.23 -13.85 -9.12
CA TYR A 65 -14.27 -14.17 -8.08
C TYR A 65 -14.95 -14.37 -6.73
N ASN A 66 -14.23 -15.00 -5.78
CA ASN A 66 -14.77 -15.24 -4.45
C ASN A 66 -15.05 -13.95 -3.66
N GLN A 67 -15.78 -14.10 -2.55
CA GLN A 67 -16.25 -12.97 -1.74
C GLN A 67 -15.10 -12.16 -1.11
N ASP A 68 -13.96 -12.76 -0.81
CA ASP A 68 -12.81 -12.05 -0.23
C ASP A 68 -12.27 -11.00 -1.22
N LEU A 69 -12.14 -11.36 -2.50
CA LEU A 69 -11.68 -10.45 -3.54
C LEU A 69 -12.71 -9.36 -3.86
N GLN A 70 -14.00 -9.71 -3.88
CA GLN A 70 -15.06 -8.73 -4.05
C GLN A 70 -15.14 -7.73 -2.90
N ASN A 71 -14.95 -8.20 -1.65
CA ASN A 71 -14.91 -7.34 -0.46
C ASN A 71 -13.67 -6.44 -0.47
N ALA A 72 -12.52 -6.98 -0.84
CA ALA A 72 -11.29 -6.20 -0.97
C ALA A 72 -11.43 -5.09 -2.03
N TYR A 73 -12.05 -5.38 -3.17
CA TYR A 73 -12.36 -4.39 -4.21
C TYR A 73 -13.20 -3.23 -3.67
N LYS A 74 -14.32 -3.54 -3.00
CA LYS A 74 -15.20 -2.52 -2.40
C LYS A 74 -14.47 -1.66 -1.37
N LEU A 75 -13.60 -2.29 -0.57
CA LEU A 75 -12.80 -1.58 0.41
C LEU A 75 -11.81 -0.62 -0.25
N ILE A 76 -11.13 -1.07 -1.32
CA ILE A 76 -10.24 -0.23 -2.14
C ILE A 76 -11.01 0.94 -2.76
N GLU A 77 -12.19 0.67 -3.33
CA GLU A 77 -13.03 1.69 -3.96
C GLU A 77 -13.42 2.80 -2.97
N SER A 78 -13.70 2.45 -1.71
CA SER A 78 -14.09 3.39 -0.65
C SER A 78 -12.94 4.28 -0.13
N ALA A 79 -11.68 3.99 -0.49
CA ALA A 79 -10.52 4.68 0.03
C ALA A 79 -10.28 6.03 -0.63
N SER A 80 -9.73 6.99 0.13
CA SER A 80 -9.21 8.26 -0.40
C SER A 80 -7.78 8.12 -0.94
N GLY A 81 -7.04 7.11 -0.51
CA GLY A 81 -5.68 6.83 -0.94
C GLY A 81 -5.13 5.54 -0.33
N TYR A 82 -3.92 5.17 -0.71
CA TYR A 82 -3.35 3.87 -0.39
C TYR A 82 -1.93 3.98 0.16
N ILE A 83 -1.53 3.00 0.98
CA ILE A 83 -0.13 2.72 1.28
C ILE A 83 0.12 1.24 1.00
N ILE A 84 0.92 0.97 -0.04
CA ILE A 84 1.12 -0.37 -0.58
C ILE A 84 2.47 -0.92 -0.12
N GLY A 85 2.41 -2.02 0.64
CA GLY A 85 3.56 -2.78 1.09
C GLY A 85 3.97 -3.81 0.06
N MET A 86 5.13 -3.60 -0.56
CA MET A 86 5.68 -4.42 -1.64
C MET A 86 6.92 -5.18 -1.18
N PRO A 87 6.86 -6.52 -0.98
CA PRO A 87 8.08 -7.31 -0.90
C PRO A 87 8.74 -7.35 -2.28
N VAL A 88 10.05 -7.14 -2.33
CA VAL A 88 10.81 -7.19 -3.58
C VAL A 88 11.27 -8.62 -3.83
N TYR A 89 10.81 -9.23 -4.92
CA TYR A 89 11.27 -10.51 -5.42
C TYR A 89 11.76 -10.35 -6.86
N CYS A 90 12.95 -10.87 -7.14
CA CYS A 90 13.56 -10.78 -8.48
C CYS A 90 13.54 -9.35 -9.05
N TYR A 91 13.90 -8.35 -8.23
CA TYR A 91 13.91 -6.92 -8.61
C TYR A 91 12.55 -6.33 -9.04
N SER A 92 11.44 -6.95 -8.67
CA SER A 92 10.11 -6.53 -9.10
C SER A 92 9.06 -6.74 -8.01
N VAL A 93 7.81 -6.45 -8.36
CA VAL A 93 6.61 -6.68 -7.56
C VAL A 93 6.45 -8.19 -7.30
N SER A 94 6.06 -8.56 -6.08
CA SER A 94 5.75 -9.97 -5.80
C SER A 94 4.58 -10.45 -6.67
N GLY A 95 4.66 -11.70 -7.13
CA GLY A 95 3.61 -12.29 -7.97
C GLY A 95 2.22 -12.22 -7.34
N VAL A 96 2.13 -12.38 -6.01
CA VAL A 96 0.86 -12.29 -5.30
C VAL A 96 0.29 -10.88 -5.28
N LEU A 97 1.12 -9.86 -5.07
CA LEU A 97 0.66 -8.46 -5.14
C LEU A 97 0.25 -8.09 -6.55
N LYS A 98 1.03 -8.52 -7.56
CA LYS A 98 0.70 -8.28 -8.97
C LYS A 98 -0.64 -8.92 -9.32
N ASN A 99 -0.84 -10.19 -8.99
CA ASN A 99 -2.09 -10.92 -9.22
C ASN A 99 -3.29 -10.26 -8.51
N PHE A 100 -3.11 -9.80 -7.28
CA PHE A 100 -4.15 -9.08 -6.55
C PHE A 100 -4.53 -7.77 -7.25
N LEU A 101 -3.53 -7.00 -7.73
CA LEU A 101 -3.77 -5.77 -8.48
C LEU A 101 -4.43 -6.04 -9.83
N ASP A 102 -4.09 -7.13 -10.53
CA ASP A 102 -4.72 -7.50 -11.80
C ASP A 102 -6.24 -7.70 -11.69
N ILE A 103 -6.73 -8.05 -10.49
CA ILE A 103 -8.16 -8.25 -10.22
C ILE A 103 -8.81 -6.97 -9.66
N THR A 104 -8.05 -6.15 -8.89
CA THR A 104 -8.67 -5.15 -8.03
C THR A 104 -8.26 -3.71 -8.32
N CYS A 105 -7.23 -3.46 -9.13
CA CYS A 105 -6.65 -2.12 -9.26
C CYS A 105 -7.59 -1.08 -9.89
N SER A 106 -8.58 -1.50 -10.70
CA SER A 106 -9.56 -0.56 -11.27
C SER A 106 -10.35 0.23 -10.21
N ALA A 107 -10.48 -0.30 -8.98
CA ALA A 107 -11.06 0.42 -7.85
C ALA A 107 -10.17 1.58 -7.33
N MET A 108 -8.91 1.64 -7.78
CA MET A 108 -7.93 2.65 -7.34
C MET A 108 -7.89 3.90 -8.22
N GLU A 109 -8.63 3.92 -9.30
CA GLU A 109 -8.50 4.90 -10.38
C GLU A 109 -8.44 6.36 -9.91
N ASN A 110 -7.50 7.14 -10.47
CA ASN A 110 -7.31 8.59 -10.25
C ASN A 110 -7.04 8.98 -8.78
N LYS A 111 -6.46 8.10 -7.97
CA LYS A 111 -6.12 8.37 -6.56
C LYS A 111 -4.60 8.46 -6.34
N TYR A 112 -4.18 8.40 -5.08
CA TYR A 112 -2.78 8.57 -4.68
C TYR A 112 -2.32 7.40 -3.82
N ALA A 113 -1.04 7.03 -3.95
CA ALA A 113 -0.46 5.96 -3.15
C ALA A 113 0.92 6.30 -2.59
N GLY A 114 1.18 5.93 -1.34
CA GLY A 114 2.51 5.75 -0.79
C GLY A 114 2.99 4.31 -1.03
N ILE A 115 4.29 4.11 -1.20
CA ILE A 115 4.87 2.79 -1.41
C ILE A 115 5.91 2.52 -0.33
N VAL A 116 5.79 1.36 0.33
CA VAL A 116 6.80 0.82 1.23
C VAL A 116 7.34 -0.49 0.66
N CYS A 117 8.66 -0.64 0.60
CA CYS A 117 9.33 -1.79 0.03
C CYS A 117 10.25 -2.45 1.03
N ASN A 118 10.28 -3.79 1.03
CA ASN A 118 11.32 -4.58 1.69
C ASN A 118 12.02 -5.49 0.69
N ALA A 119 13.34 -5.48 0.70
CA ALA A 119 14.18 -6.34 -0.13
C ALA A 119 15.22 -7.09 0.72
N GLY A 120 15.87 -8.07 0.11
CA GLY A 120 16.98 -8.80 0.73
C GLY A 120 18.26 -7.97 0.84
N GLY A 121 18.46 -6.98 -0.02
CA GLY A 121 19.68 -6.17 -0.06
C GLY A 121 19.44 -4.74 -0.53
N VAL A 122 20.44 -3.88 -0.36
CA VAL A 122 20.38 -2.44 -0.61
C VAL A 122 20.16 -2.08 -2.10
N MET A 123 20.61 -2.93 -3.01
CA MET A 123 20.66 -2.59 -4.44
C MET A 123 19.30 -2.66 -5.16
N SER A 124 18.26 -3.22 -4.53
CA SER A 124 16.96 -3.44 -5.17
C SER A 124 15.96 -2.28 -5.02
N TYR A 125 16.41 -1.09 -4.63
CA TYR A 125 15.52 0.05 -4.37
C TYR A 125 14.70 0.50 -5.58
N LEU A 126 15.22 0.30 -6.80
CA LEU A 126 14.52 0.63 -8.05
C LEU A 126 13.35 -0.31 -8.38
N ALA A 127 13.22 -1.46 -7.69
CA ALA A 127 12.11 -2.38 -7.91
C ALA A 127 10.74 -1.72 -7.68
N SER A 128 10.66 -0.67 -6.85
CA SER A 128 9.44 0.11 -6.65
C SER A 128 8.94 0.81 -7.92
N ALA A 129 9.83 1.07 -8.90
CA ALA A 129 9.45 1.68 -10.17
C ALA A 129 8.49 0.78 -10.97
N ASP A 130 8.57 -0.54 -10.83
CA ASP A 130 7.63 -1.46 -11.48
C ASP A 130 6.20 -1.28 -10.94
N LEU A 131 6.06 -1.15 -9.60
CA LEU A 131 4.75 -0.87 -9.01
C LEU A 131 4.23 0.52 -9.41
N MET A 132 5.10 1.53 -9.41
CA MET A 132 4.73 2.89 -9.85
C MET A 132 4.25 2.88 -11.30
N LYS A 133 4.94 2.16 -12.19
CA LYS A 133 4.55 1.99 -13.60
C LYS A 133 3.16 1.36 -13.72
N ILE A 134 2.91 0.23 -13.03
CA ILE A 134 1.60 -0.44 -13.03
C ILE A 134 0.51 0.52 -12.59
N LEU A 135 0.67 1.17 -11.45
CA LEU A 135 -0.33 2.07 -10.87
C LEU A 135 -0.59 3.30 -11.76
N SER A 136 0.47 3.88 -12.33
CA SER A 136 0.36 5.11 -13.12
C SER A 136 -0.27 4.86 -14.49
N TYR A 137 0.10 3.79 -15.17
CA TYR A 137 -0.38 3.54 -16.54
C TYR A 137 -1.72 2.80 -16.57
N GLU A 138 -1.97 1.91 -15.61
CA GLU A 138 -3.20 1.14 -15.60
C GLU A 138 -4.37 1.93 -15.02
N VAL A 139 -4.15 2.65 -13.91
CA VAL A 139 -5.25 3.27 -13.14
C VAL A 139 -4.99 4.72 -12.76
N HIS A 140 -4.02 5.37 -13.38
CA HIS A 140 -3.70 6.80 -13.17
C HIS A 140 -3.44 7.16 -11.69
N VAL A 141 -3.00 6.20 -10.87
CA VAL A 141 -2.62 6.43 -9.48
C VAL A 141 -1.23 7.07 -9.44
N LEU A 142 -1.13 8.22 -8.79
CA LEU A 142 0.14 8.92 -8.59
C LEU A 142 0.80 8.48 -7.26
N SER A 143 2.03 7.99 -7.37
CA SER A 143 2.81 7.57 -6.20
C SER A 143 3.52 8.77 -5.56
N VAL A 144 3.30 8.99 -4.26
CA VAL A 144 3.99 10.06 -3.51
C VAL A 144 5.41 9.65 -3.13
N GLN A 145 6.30 10.62 -3.08
CA GLN A 145 7.67 10.44 -2.61
C GLN A 145 7.85 11.01 -1.20
N PRO A 146 8.77 10.45 -0.38
CA PRO A 146 9.71 9.36 -0.72
C PRO A 146 9.06 7.98 -0.67
N THR A 147 9.49 7.06 -1.54
CA THR A 147 9.28 5.63 -1.30
C THR A 147 10.04 5.22 -0.05
N VAL A 148 9.39 4.47 0.83
CA VAL A 148 10.04 3.89 2.02
C VAL A 148 10.66 2.55 1.62
N TYR A 149 11.98 2.51 1.59
CA TYR A 149 12.73 1.30 1.29
C TYR A 149 13.51 0.85 2.50
N ALA A 150 13.38 -0.43 2.83
CA ALA A 150 14.14 -1.08 3.90
C ALA A 150 14.68 -2.44 3.45
N TRP A 151 15.82 -2.85 3.98
CA TRP A 151 16.47 -4.11 3.67
C TRP A 151 16.98 -4.80 4.95
N GLY A 152 17.63 -5.95 4.81
CA GLY A 152 17.97 -6.85 5.91
C GLY A 152 18.48 -6.17 7.19
N ASP A 153 19.47 -5.26 7.06
CA ASP A 153 20.16 -4.63 8.19
C ASP A 153 19.34 -3.52 8.87
N ASP A 154 18.27 -3.06 8.24
CA ASP A 154 17.37 -2.06 8.85
C ASP A 154 16.48 -2.64 9.96
N PHE A 155 16.55 -3.98 10.18
CA PHE A 155 15.71 -4.68 11.14
C PHE A 155 16.55 -5.46 12.17
N LYS A 156 16.12 -5.41 13.43
CA LYS A 156 16.64 -6.23 14.52
C LYS A 156 15.52 -6.64 15.46
N ASN A 157 15.47 -7.93 15.81
CA ASN A 157 14.46 -8.47 16.74
C ASN A 157 13.01 -8.12 16.34
N GLY A 158 12.70 -8.18 15.05
CA GLY A 158 11.37 -7.87 14.54
C GLY A 158 10.96 -6.39 14.57
N LYS A 159 11.93 -5.47 14.69
CA LYS A 159 11.70 -4.02 14.72
C LYS A 159 12.60 -3.32 13.72
N ILE A 160 12.15 -2.18 13.22
CA ILE A 160 12.99 -1.24 12.46
C ILE A 160 13.98 -0.60 13.43
N VAL A 161 15.26 -0.63 13.08
CA VAL A 161 16.34 0.00 13.89
C VAL A 161 17.01 1.15 13.15
N ASN A 162 16.75 1.33 11.88
CA ASN A 162 17.24 2.45 11.07
C ASN A 162 16.23 3.60 11.10
N GLU A 163 16.53 4.64 11.88
CA GLU A 163 15.68 5.84 12.00
C GLU A 163 15.37 6.51 10.66
N LYS A 164 16.24 6.38 9.65
CA LYS A 164 15.97 6.93 8.31
C LYS A 164 14.75 6.27 7.65
N VAL A 165 14.46 5.00 7.95
CA VAL A 165 13.28 4.30 7.46
C VAL A 165 12.03 4.89 8.10
N SER A 166 12.01 5.05 9.43
CA SER A 166 10.90 5.66 10.17
C SER A 166 10.65 7.12 9.75
N HIS A 167 11.70 7.94 9.62
CA HIS A 167 11.58 9.32 9.14
C HIS A 167 10.99 9.39 7.73
N LYS A 168 11.39 8.49 6.81
CA LYS A 168 10.80 8.44 5.48
C LYS A 168 9.31 8.02 5.52
N ALA A 169 8.94 7.11 6.43
CA ALA A 169 7.55 6.71 6.60
C ALA A 169 6.67 7.88 7.07
N VAL A 170 7.14 8.66 8.07
CA VAL A 170 6.45 9.88 8.52
C VAL A 170 6.28 10.85 7.36
N HIS A 171 7.36 11.15 6.63
CA HIS A 171 7.33 12.12 5.53
C HIS A 171 6.43 11.69 4.36
N MET A 172 6.43 10.39 4.02
CA MET A 172 5.51 9.83 3.01
C MET A 172 4.05 10.00 3.43
N VAL A 173 3.71 9.67 4.69
CA VAL A 173 2.35 9.83 5.22
C VAL A 173 1.92 11.29 5.19
N GLU A 174 2.76 12.22 5.63
CA GLU A 174 2.46 13.66 5.62
C GLU A 174 2.21 14.19 4.22
N LYS A 175 3.04 13.80 3.25
CA LYS A 175 2.83 14.18 1.85
C LYS A 175 1.56 13.60 1.27
N LEU A 176 1.28 12.32 1.52
CA LEU A 176 0.05 11.69 1.05
C LEU A 176 -1.18 12.42 1.63
N MET A 177 -1.19 12.68 2.93
CA MET A 177 -2.30 13.38 3.59
C MET A 177 -2.44 14.85 3.15
N GLY A 178 -1.35 15.48 2.73
CA GLY A 178 -1.40 16.85 2.19
C GLY A 178 -2.09 16.95 0.82
N ILE A 179 -2.17 15.83 0.09
CA ILE A 179 -2.76 15.76 -1.26
C ILE A 179 -4.21 15.27 -1.20
N ILE A 180 -4.47 14.22 -0.43
CA ILE A 180 -5.82 13.65 -0.24
C ILE A 180 -6.57 14.46 0.82
N LYS A 181 -7.19 15.54 0.43
CA LYS A 181 -8.02 16.36 1.32
C LYS A 181 -9.49 15.99 1.18
#